data_2ea5c222bb2c4f1d94a4750102c72440
#
_entry.id   2ea5c222bb2c4f1d94a4750102c72440
#
_cell.length_a   1.000
_cell.length_b   1.000
_cell.length_c   1.000
_cell.angle_alpha   90.00
_cell.angle_beta   90.00
_cell.angle_gamma   90.00
#
_symmetry.space_group_name_H-M   'P 1'
#
loop_
_entity.id
_entity.type
_entity.pdbx_description
1 polymer ?
#
loop_
_entity_poly.entity_id
_entity_poly.type
_entity_poly.pdbx_seq_one_letter_code
_entity_poly.pdbx_strand_id
1 'polypeptide(L)'
;MTQKRNIIQFSDDVALYERLAKQKIQQQDYVKAQRYLEKVLALSPDCFEAKQQLATCFIKLNAPGRAEAIYYEEISKGNELEASYYELSQLNIDLNEPNKAYLFGLSYAFLADDEAYREELEDLFEVAFNGEHPLEEESQLFVVQVIFQYLFGQGRLVEAREYLLRQDEEIQDNRIIRNLLAMCYLYLNENKIAQEMFERLLKEDPSDVHALCHYTLLLYNMNQQTRFQNYVKILNKIRPMNDEESFKLGIVLSYLKQYPASQQLLVPLHRKGKFQTFQLFHALSFNYYYLGNIEQSHHFWQVLTQFSKANRGFPPWVIEESAHYFNQHVEPLLLSDDQHERLYGLFLLNQLNGKEILMTKEVWTILESMGDYEKLYLSYLIQNLQLRKLHFIHQGMEILYRLPETQPYASLFLSWISYAESLLVEQVDQEQVEAYVAAVAYLFFNQKEDHDMTQPQIIEHFDVATDAFEQALQHLLSI
;
A
#
# COMPACT_ATOMS: atom_id res chain seq x y z
N MET A 1 60.32 17.76 -6.78
CA MET A 1 59.83 16.56 -7.48
C MET A 1 58.41 16.32 -7.05
N THR A 2 57.47 16.82 -7.87
CA THR A 2 56.03 16.69 -7.67
C THR A 2 55.57 15.37 -8.30
N GLN A 3 55.20 14.39 -7.48
CA GLN A 3 54.55 13.19 -7.95
C GLN A 3 53.20 13.55 -8.57
N LYS A 4 53.09 13.44 -9.90
CA LYS A 4 51.81 13.42 -10.61
C LYS A 4 51.02 12.19 -10.10
N ARG A 5 49.98 12.42 -9.28
CA ARG A 5 48.92 11.44 -9.05
C ARG A 5 48.25 11.22 -10.42
N ASN A 6 48.47 10.06 -11.03
CA ASN A 6 47.66 9.60 -12.11
C ASN A 6 46.26 9.34 -11.54
N ILE A 7 45.34 10.26 -11.72
CA ILE A 7 43.92 10.07 -11.58
C ILE A 7 43.54 9.20 -12.78
N ILE A 8 43.45 7.90 -12.59
CA ILE A 8 42.79 7.02 -13.57
C ILE A 8 41.31 7.43 -13.51
N GLN A 9 40.85 8.13 -14.54
CA GLN A 9 39.43 8.25 -14.81
C GLN A 9 38.93 6.82 -14.99
N PHE A 10 38.13 6.32 -14.04
CA PHE A 10 37.32 5.13 -14.26
C PHE A 10 36.33 5.55 -15.37
N SER A 11 36.65 5.16 -16.60
CA SER A 11 35.67 5.21 -17.69
C SER A 11 34.51 4.30 -17.30
N ASP A 12 33.28 4.73 -17.56
CA ASP A 12 32.07 3.91 -17.47
C ASP A 12 32.13 2.83 -18.57
N ASP A 13 33.04 1.85 -18.39
CA ASP A 13 33.33 0.82 -19.35
C ASP A 13 32.55 -0.45 -18.97
N VAL A 14 31.48 -0.71 -19.72
CA VAL A 14 30.63 -1.90 -19.58
C VAL A 14 31.51 -3.19 -19.53
N ALA A 15 32.47 -3.30 -20.47
CA ALA A 15 33.35 -4.45 -20.56
C ALA A 15 34.24 -4.65 -19.32
N LEU A 16 34.61 -3.58 -18.63
CA LEU A 16 35.35 -3.67 -17.37
C LEU A 16 34.47 -4.29 -16.26
N TYR A 17 33.24 -3.80 -16.13
CA TYR A 17 32.33 -4.31 -15.10
C TYR A 17 31.91 -5.75 -15.38
N GLU A 18 31.67 -6.14 -16.63
CA GLU A 18 31.40 -7.53 -17.02
C GLU A 18 32.55 -8.47 -16.65
N ARG A 19 33.80 -8.06 -16.97
CA ARG A 19 34.97 -8.84 -16.60
C ARG A 19 35.13 -9.00 -15.09
N LEU A 20 34.88 -7.91 -14.33
CA LEU A 20 34.91 -7.95 -12.86
C LEU A 20 33.81 -8.82 -12.30
N ALA A 21 32.60 -8.77 -12.87
CA ALA A 21 31.49 -9.63 -12.49
C ALA A 21 31.83 -11.11 -12.72
N LYS A 22 32.28 -11.48 -13.93
CA LYS A 22 32.71 -12.84 -14.28
C LYS A 22 33.81 -13.37 -13.33
N GLN A 23 34.78 -12.51 -13.00
CA GLN A 23 35.83 -12.87 -12.03
C GLN A 23 35.26 -13.13 -10.63
N LYS A 24 34.28 -12.34 -10.19
CA LYS A 24 33.64 -12.50 -8.87
C LYS A 24 32.75 -13.75 -8.82
N ILE A 25 32.04 -14.06 -9.87
CA ILE A 25 31.27 -15.31 -10.02
C ILE A 25 32.22 -16.52 -9.89
N GLN A 26 33.36 -16.50 -10.58
CA GLN A 26 34.37 -17.59 -10.47
C GLN A 26 34.94 -17.73 -9.05
N GLN A 27 35.04 -16.63 -8.31
CA GLN A 27 35.44 -16.58 -6.89
C GLN A 27 34.31 -16.92 -5.92
N GLN A 28 33.08 -17.17 -6.40
CA GLN A 28 31.85 -17.38 -5.62
C GLN A 28 31.50 -16.20 -4.72
N ASP A 29 32.01 -14.99 -5.01
CA ASP A 29 31.65 -13.75 -4.33
C ASP A 29 30.42 -13.10 -5.03
N TYR A 30 29.27 -13.76 -4.88
CA TYR A 30 28.04 -13.39 -5.57
C TYR A 30 27.52 -12.00 -5.19
N VAL A 31 27.80 -11.54 -3.96
CA VAL A 31 27.40 -10.20 -3.50
C VAL A 31 28.15 -9.11 -4.29
N LYS A 32 29.45 -9.29 -4.53
CA LYS A 32 30.21 -8.33 -5.35
C LYS A 32 29.90 -8.48 -6.83
N ALA A 33 29.68 -9.71 -7.32
CA ALA A 33 29.25 -9.97 -8.67
C ALA A 33 27.95 -9.25 -8.99
N GLN A 34 26.93 -9.35 -8.14
CA GLN A 34 25.67 -8.62 -8.24
C GLN A 34 25.90 -7.12 -8.46
N ARG A 35 26.72 -6.47 -7.60
CA ARG A 35 26.99 -5.02 -7.69
C ARG A 35 27.63 -4.62 -9.02
N TYR A 36 28.50 -5.47 -9.59
CA TYR A 36 29.10 -5.18 -10.89
C TYR A 36 28.10 -5.39 -12.03
N LEU A 37 27.25 -6.44 -11.96
CA LEU A 37 26.20 -6.68 -12.93
C LEU A 37 25.12 -5.57 -12.91
N GLU A 38 24.75 -5.08 -11.73
CA GLU A 38 23.85 -3.93 -11.60
C GLU A 38 24.45 -2.68 -12.27
N LYS A 39 25.78 -2.48 -12.23
CA LYS A 39 26.45 -1.40 -12.98
C LYS A 39 26.46 -1.63 -14.48
N VAL A 40 26.66 -2.89 -14.92
CA VAL A 40 26.51 -3.24 -16.35
C VAL A 40 25.12 -2.87 -16.83
N LEU A 41 24.08 -3.28 -16.10
CA LEU A 41 22.69 -3.03 -16.48
C LEU A 41 22.27 -1.57 -16.36
N ALA A 42 22.92 -0.79 -15.48
CA ALA A 42 22.74 0.67 -15.44
C ALA A 42 23.27 1.38 -16.68
N LEU A 43 24.33 0.84 -17.30
CA LEU A 43 24.96 1.39 -18.52
C LEU A 43 24.37 0.76 -19.79
N SER A 44 23.96 -0.49 -19.74
CA SER A 44 23.42 -1.28 -20.83
C SER A 44 22.22 -2.10 -20.36
N PRO A 45 21.02 -1.49 -20.24
CA PRO A 45 19.82 -2.11 -19.66
C PRO A 45 19.34 -3.38 -20.41
N ASP A 46 19.64 -3.47 -21.70
CA ASP A 46 19.18 -4.57 -22.56
C ASP A 46 20.19 -5.72 -22.69
N CYS A 47 21.27 -5.71 -21.89
CA CYS A 47 22.26 -6.80 -21.90
C CYS A 47 21.69 -8.05 -21.24
N PHE A 48 21.11 -8.95 -22.02
CA PHE A 48 20.46 -10.17 -21.52
C PHE A 48 21.46 -11.12 -20.81
N GLU A 49 22.69 -11.26 -21.33
CA GLU A 49 23.73 -12.06 -20.67
C GLU A 49 24.01 -11.57 -19.22
N ALA A 50 24.03 -10.25 -19.00
CA ALA A 50 24.21 -9.69 -17.67
C ALA A 50 23.00 -9.97 -16.77
N LYS A 51 21.78 -9.99 -17.33
CA LYS A 51 20.55 -10.37 -16.62
C LYS A 51 20.57 -11.82 -16.18
N GLN A 52 20.96 -12.77 -17.07
CA GLN A 52 21.11 -14.18 -16.74
C GLN A 52 22.14 -14.41 -15.63
N GLN A 53 23.32 -13.75 -15.73
CA GLN A 53 24.33 -13.84 -14.68
C GLN A 53 23.85 -13.26 -13.35
N LEU A 54 23.07 -12.18 -13.39
CA LEU A 54 22.46 -11.59 -12.19
C LEU A 54 21.42 -12.52 -11.57
N ALA A 55 20.58 -13.16 -12.37
CA ALA A 55 19.63 -14.19 -11.92
C ALA A 55 20.36 -15.35 -11.24
N THR A 56 21.44 -15.84 -11.84
CA THR A 56 22.31 -16.87 -11.23
C THR A 56 22.86 -16.41 -9.88
N CYS A 57 23.31 -15.15 -9.77
CA CYS A 57 23.77 -14.61 -8.48
C CYS A 57 22.64 -14.60 -7.44
N PHE A 58 21.41 -14.22 -7.79
CA PHE A 58 20.28 -14.24 -6.87
C PHE A 58 19.91 -15.66 -6.39
N ILE A 59 19.98 -16.66 -7.27
CA ILE A 59 19.76 -18.06 -6.90
C ILE A 59 20.81 -18.48 -5.86
N LYS A 60 22.10 -18.19 -6.10
CA LYS A 60 23.19 -18.53 -5.17
C LYS A 60 23.13 -17.75 -3.85
N LEU A 61 22.47 -16.59 -3.83
CA LEU A 61 22.20 -15.79 -2.63
C LEU A 61 20.88 -16.16 -1.94
N ASN A 62 20.24 -17.26 -2.33
CA ASN A 62 18.96 -17.74 -1.79
C ASN A 62 17.81 -16.71 -1.94
N ALA A 63 17.78 -16.02 -3.08
CA ALA A 63 16.76 -15.04 -3.44
C ALA A 63 16.10 -15.37 -4.79
N PRO A 64 15.48 -16.57 -4.95
CA PRO A 64 14.99 -17.04 -6.26
C PRO A 64 13.89 -16.13 -6.83
N GLY A 65 13.02 -15.56 -6.01
CA GLY A 65 11.99 -14.60 -6.48
C GLY A 65 12.55 -13.36 -7.16
N ARG A 66 13.78 -12.94 -6.83
CA ARG A 66 14.49 -11.87 -7.55
C ARG A 66 15.02 -12.34 -8.90
N ALA A 67 15.40 -13.60 -9.02
CA ALA A 67 15.79 -14.21 -10.28
C ALA A 67 14.57 -14.34 -11.22
N GLU A 68 13.44 -14.87 -10.73
CA GLU A 68 12.19 -14.94 -11.49
C GLU A 68 11.77 -13.54 -12.00
N ALA A 69 11.87 -12.53 -11.15
CA ALA A 69 11.49 -11.16 -11.48
C ALA A 69 12.25 -10.58 -12.69
N ILE A 70 13.52 -10.97 -12.91
CA ILE A 70 14.29 -10.56 -14.08
C ILE A 70 13.61 -11.06 -15.36
N TYR A 71 13.26 -12.34 -15.40
CA TYR A 71 12.66 -12.95 -16.58
C TYR A 71 11.20 -12.51 -16.77
N TYR A 72 10.45 -12.34 -15.70
CA TYR A 72 9.09 -11.77 -15.77
C TYR A 72 9.10 -10.35 -16.39
N GLU A 73 10.11 -9.55 -16.06
CA GLU A 73 10.27 -8.22 -16.65
C GLU A 73 10.55 -8.30 -18.15
N GLU A 74 11.38 -9.22 -18.63
CA GLU A 74 11.64 -9.41 -20.06
C GLU A 74 10.39 -9.89 -20.79
N ILE A 75 9.69 -10.86 -20.24
CA ILE A 75 8.45 -11.38 -20.83
C ILE A 75 7.38 -10.26 -20.89
N SER A 76 7.27 -9.45 -19.84
CA SER A 76 6.31 -8.34 -19.80
C SER A 76 6.52 -7.32 -20.91
N LYS A 77 7.78 -7.18 -21.37
CA LYS A 77 8.17 -6.29 -22.48
C LYS A 77 8.10 -6.96 -23.85
N GLY A 78 7.97 -8.27 -23.88
CA GLY A 78 8.05 -9.08 -25.11
C GLY A 78 9.48 -9.30 -25.59
N ASN A 79 10.48 -9.15 -24.70
CA ASN A 79 11.89 -9.33 -25.03
C ASN A 79 12.35 -10.73 -24.60
N GLU A 80 13.28 -11.31 -25.37
CA GLU A 80 14.00 -12.55 -25.03
C GLU A 80 13.07 -13.67 -24.50
N LEU A 81 11.89 -13.83 -25.13
CA LEU A 81 10.81 -14.71 -24.66
C LEU A 81 11.28 -16.15 -24.55
N GLU A 82 11.88 -16.68 -25.63
CA GLU A 82 12.39 -18.06 -25.71
C GLU A 82 13.37 -18.35 -24.58
N ALA A 83 14.41 -17.53 -24.45
CA ALA A 83 15.41 -17.70 -23.40
C ALA A 83 14.81 -17.52 -22.00
N SER A 84 13.90 -16.57 -21.81
CA SER A 84 13.26 -16.34 -20.51
C SER A 84 12.37 -17.51 -20.07
N TYR A 85 11.62 -18.12 -20.99
CA TYR A 85 10.81 -19.29 -20.68
C TYR A 85 11.68 -20.49 -20.32
N TYR A 86 12.76 -20.73 -21.07
CA TYR A 86 13.71 -21.81 -20.78
C TYR A 86 14.32 -21.64 -19.37
N GLU A 87 14.87 -20.47 -19.10
CA GLU A 87 15.50 -20.17 -17.80
C GLU A 87 14.51 -20.28 -16.62
N LEU A 88 13.26 -19.84 -16.81
CA LEU A 88 12.22 -20.01 -15.79
C LEU A 88 11.84 -21.47 -15.59
N SER A 89 11.80 -22.29 -16.64
CA SER A 89 11.57 -23.72 -16.53
C SER A 89 12.66 -24.37 -15.70
N GLN A 90 13.94 -24.15 -16.04
CA GLN A 90 15.08 -24.69 -15.32
C GLN A 90 15.15 -24.24 -13.86
N LEU A 91 14.92 -22.94 -13.62
CA LEU A 91 14.86 -22.40 -12.27
C LEU A 91 13.78 -23.07 -11.41
N ASN A 92 12.60 -23.30 -11.97
CA ASN A 92 11.50 -23.92 -11.23
C ASN A 92 11.66 -25.43 -11.06
N ILE A 93 12.41 -26.12 -11.93
CA ILE A 93 12.90 -27.48 -11.68
C ILE A 93 13.79 -27.50 -10.42
N ASP A 94 14.76 -26.59 -10.34
CA ASP A 94 15.67 -26.49 -9.19
C ASP A 94 14.94 -26.15 -7.88
N LEU A 95 13.88 -25.36 -7.97
CA LEU A 95 13.04 -24.96 -6.83
C LEU A 95 12.01 -26.02 -6.42
N ASN A 96 11.90 -27.12 -7.18
CA ASN A 96 10.88 -28.16 -6.99
C ASN A 96 9.44 -27.62 -7.07
N GLU A 97 9.21 -26.72 -8.06
CA GLU A 97 7.91 -26.14 -8.40
C GLU A 97 7.41 -26.75 -9.74
N PRO A 98 6.94 -28.01 -9.74
CA PRO A 98 6.75 -28.79 -10.96
C PRO A 98 5.76 -28.15 -11.95
N ASN A 99 4.66 -27.57 -11.47
CA ASN A 99 3.65 -26.95 -12.34
C ASN A 99 4.22 -25.73 -13.09
N LYS A 100 4.99 -24.88 -12.40
CA LYS A 100 5.62 -23.72 -13.04
C LYS A 100 6.70 -24.17 -14.04
N ALA A 101 7.54 -25.14 -13.62
CA ALA A 101 8.59 -25.68 -14.46
C ALA A 101 8.04 -26.23 -15.77
N TYR A 102 6.99 -27.04 -15.68
CA TYR A 102 6.35 -27.66 -16.84
C TYR A 102 5.72 -26.65 -17.77
N LEU A 103 4.91 -25.71 -17.24
CA LEU A 103 4.17 -24.76 -18.07
C LEU A 103 5.08 -23.71 -18.74
N PHE A 104 6.11 -23.21 -18.05
CA PHE A 104 7.13 -22.39 -18.70
C PHE A 104 7.94 -23.16 -19.73
N GLY A 105 8.27 -24.41 -19.43
CA GLY A 105 8.96 -25.29 -20.37
C GLY A 105 8.16 -25.59 -21.62
N LEU A 106 6.85 -25.83 -21.51
CA LEU A 106 5.96 -25.97 -22.65
C LEU A 106 5.92 -24.69 -23.50
N SER A 107 5.82 -23.52 -22.85
CA SER A 107 5.82 -22.23 -23.56
C SER A 107 7.13 -22.03 -24.33
N TYR A 108 8.27 -22.47 -23.79
CA TYR A 108 9.54 -22.50 -24.52
C TYR A 108 9.47 -23.46 -25.70
N ALA A 109 9.08 -24.74 -25.45
CA ALA A 109 9.10 -25.79 -26.47
C ALA A 109 8.21 -25.46 -27.68
N PHE A 110 7.03 -24.87 -27.44
CA PHE A 110 6.14 -24.40 -28.51
C PHE A 110 6.72 -23.20 -29.26
N LEU A 111 7.33 -22.24 -28.55
CA LEU A 111 7.89 -21.04 -29.18
C LEU A 111 9.14 -21.36 -30.02
N ALA A 112 10.00 -22.27 -29.53
CA ALA A 112 11.25 -22.67 -30.15
C ALA A 112 11.10 -23.85 -31.14
N ASP A 113 9.90 -24.46 -31.25
CA ASP A 113 9.64 -25.70 -31.99
C ASP A 113 10.56 -26.84 -31.54
N ASP A 114 10.85 -26.94 -30.21
CA ASP A 114 11.74 -27.91 -29.59
C ASP A 114 10.98 -29.13 -29.04
N GLU A 115 10.67 -30.07 -29.93
CA GLU A 115 9.95 -31.30 -29.57
C GLU A 115 10.76 -32.17 -28.60
N ALA A 116 12.09 -32.18 -28.71
CA ALA A 116 12.94 -32.97 -27.82
C ALA A 116 12.85 -32.51 -26.37
N TYR A 117 12.84 -31.20 -26.14
CA TYR A 117 12.66 -30.63 -24.82
C TYR A 117 11.23 -30.89 -24.26
N ARG A 118 10.24 -30.91 -25.13
CA ARG A 118 8.86 -31.24 -24.73
C ARG A 118 8.78 -32.69 -24.24
N GLU A 119 9.37 -33.64 -24.98
CA GLU A 119 9.46 -35.05 -24.57
C GLU A 119 10.21 -35.22 -23.25
N GLU A 120 11.32 -34.48 -23.03
CA GLU A 120 12.05 -34.48 -21.76
C GLU A 120 11.19 -34.00 -20.57
N LEU A 121 10.38 -32.97 -20.78
CA LEU A 121 9.45 -32.45 -19.75
C LEU A 121 8.33 -33.47 -19.43
N GLU A 122 7.78 -34.14 -20.46
CA GLU A 122 6.76 -35.17 -20.28
C GLU A 122 7.30 -36.39 -19.52
N ASP A 123 8.56 -36.76 -19.75
CA ASP A 123 9.24 -37.82 -19.02
C ASP A 123 9.58 -37.41 -17.57
N LEU A 124 9.87 -36.13 -17.34
CA LEU A 124 10.26 -35.64 -16.04
C LEU A 124 9.04 -35.41 -15.10
N PHE A 125 7.90 -35.06 -15.67
CA PHE A 125 6.72 -34.71 -14.91
C PHE A 125 5.53 -35.62 -15.23
N GLU A 126 5.02 -36.38 -14.24
CA GLU A 126 3.72 -37.04 -14.33
C GLU A 126 2.60 -35.98 -14.19
N VAL A 127 2.24 -35.30 -15.27
CA VAL A 127 1.19 -34.28 -15.23
C VAL A 127 -0.14 -34.88 -15.61
N ALA A 128 -1.10 -34.84 -14.67
CA ALA A 128 -2.49 -35.18 -14.96
C ALA A 128 -3.17 -33.96 -15.60
N PHE A 129 -3.22 -33.96 -16.92
CA PHE A 129 -3.97 -32.98 -17.70
C PHE A 129 -5.46 -33.37 -17.76
N ASN A 130 -6.32 -32.51 -17.24
CA ASN A 130 -7.79 -32.59 -17.45
C ASN A 130 -8.22 -31.69 -18.61
N GLY A 131 -7.46 -31.66 -19.70
CA GLY A 131 -7.51 -30.62 -20.72
C GLY A 131 -8.81 -30.55 -21.48
N GLU A 132 -9.55 -29.47 -21.27
CA GLU A 132 -10.55 -28.97 -22.22
C GLU A 132 -9.89 -28.14 -23.35
N HIS A 133 -8.66 -27.68 -23.15
CA HIS A 133 -7.89 -26.84 -24.06
C HIS A 133 -6.60 -27.51 -24.55
N PRO A 134 -6.06 -27.14 -25.73
CA PRO A 134 -4.73 -27.56 -26.14
C PRO A 134 -3.66 -27.14 -25.12
N LEU A 135 -2.64 -27.97 -24.94
CA LEU A 135 -1.52 -27.70 -24.00
C LEU A 135 -0.84 -26.36 -24.27
N GLU A 136 -0.75 -25.98 -25.53
CA GLU A 136 -0.18 -24.69 -25.95
C GLU A 136 -0.99 -23.52 -25.39
N GLU A 137 -2.30 -23.51 -25.58
CA GLU A 137 -3.20 -22.47 -25.05
C GLU A 137 -3.11 -22.40 -23.52
N GLU A 138 -3.08 -23.54 -22.85
CA GLU A 138 -3.01 -23.60 -21.39
C GLU A 138 -1.68 -23.04 -20.85
N SER A 139 -0.56 -23.37 -21.52
CA SER A 139 0.76 -22.82 -21.15
C SER A 139 0.83 -21.30 -21.36
N GLN A 140 0.28 -20.81 -22.47
CA GLN A 140 0.19 -19.36 -22.76
C GLN A 140 -0.68 -18.64 -21.73
N LEU A 141 -1.86 -19.17 -21.41
CA LEU A 141 -2.75 -18.60 -20.39
C LEU A 141 -2.08 -18.55 -19.02
N PHE A 142 -1.33 -19.59 -18.66
CA PHE A 142 -0.56 -19.62 -17.42
C PHE A 142 0.49 -18.50 -17.37
N VAL A 143 1.30 -18.37 -18.44
CA VAL A 143 2.30 -17.31 -18.53
C VAL A 143 1.66 -15.94 -18.40
N VAL A 144 0.58 -15.68 -19.13
CA VAL A 144 -0.13 -14.40 -19.10
C VAL A 144 -0.62 -14.08 -17.69
N GLN A 145 -1.16 -15.07 -16.96
CA GLN A 145 -1.60 -14.90 -15.58
C GLN A 145 -0.43 -14.61 -14.63
N VAL A 146 0.69 -15.31 -14.75
CA VAL A 146 1.87 -15.10 -13.90
C VAL A 146 2.46 -13.71 -14.11
N ILE A 147 2.65 -13.29 -15.34
CA ILE A 147 3.18 -11.96 -15.65
C ILE A 147 2.21 -10.86 -15.21
N PHE A 148 0.92 -11.06 -15.42
CA PHE A 148 -0.10 -10.17 -14.90
C PHE A 148 -0.01 -10.02 -13.37
N GLN A 149 0.07 -11.14 -12.64
CA GLN A 149 0.18 -11.13 -11.17
C GLN A 149 1.46 -10.41 -10.71
N TYR A 150 2.56 -10.59 -11.43
CA TYR A 150 3.82 -9.89 -11.15
C TYR A 150 3.67 -8.37 -11.30
N LEU A 151 3.14 -7.88 -12.41
CA LEU A 151 2.93 -6.46 -12.66
C LEU A 151 1.90 -5.86 -11.68
N PHE A 152 0.78 -6.55 -11.52
CA PHE A 152 -0.31 -6.12 -10.64
C PHE A 152 0.12 -6.07 -9.18
N GLY A 153 0.88 -7.05 -8.71
CA GLY A 153 1.41 -7.12 -7.34
C GLY A 153 2.40 -6.00 -7.01
N GLN A 154 3.01 -5.38 -8.03
CA GLN A 154 3.87 -4.20 -7.88
C GLN A 154 3.10 -2.87 -8.01
N GLY A 155 1.78 -2.90 -8.23
CA GLY A 155 0.97 -1.71 -8.46
C GLY A 155 1.13 -1.10 -9.87
N ARG A 156 1.79 -1.79 -10.80
CA ARG A 156 2.00 -1.37 -12.20
C ARG A 156 0.75 -1.66 -13.05
N LEU A 157 -0.37 -1.08 -12.64
CA LEU A 157 -1.70 -1.41 -13.19
C LEU A 157 -1.86 -1.06 -14.67
N VAL A 158 -1.28 0.06 -15.11
CA VAL A 158 -1.32 0.47 -16.53
C VAL A 158 -0.57 -0.53 -17.39
N GLU A 159 0.63 -0.92 -16.97
CA GLU A 159 1.46 -1.89 -17.69
C GLU A 159 0.81 -3.29 -17.70
N ALA A 160 0.19 -3.70 -16.58
CA ALA A 160 -0.56 -4.95 -16.51
C ALA A 160 -1.72 -4.97 -17.52
N ARG A 161 -2.49 -3.86 -17.64
CA ARG A 161 -3.54 -3.73 -18.64
C ARG A 161 -2.99 -3.78 -20.06
N GLU A 162 -1.93 -3.01 -20.36
CA GLU A 162 -1.31 -2.99 -21.68
C GLU A 162 -0.71 -4.34 -22.07
N TYR A 163 -0.18 -5.08 -21.09
CA TYR A 163 0.31 -6.42 -21.30
C TYR A 163 -0.83 -7.37 -21.73
N LEU A 164 -1.98 -7.34 -21.05
CA LEU A 164 -3.14 -8.13 -21.43
C LEU A 164 -3.69 -7.75 -22.82
N LEU A 165 -3.74 -6.47 -23.15
CA LEU A 165 -4.24 -5.97 -24.43
C LEU A 165 -3.31 -6.26 -25.61
N ARG A 166 -2.05 -6.61 -25.38
CA ARG A 166 -1.10 -7.02 -26.42
C ARG A 166 -1.16 -8.51 -26.76
N GLN A 167 -1.87 -9.31 -25.97
CA GLN A 167 -2.05 -10.74 -26.27
C GLN A 167 -2.92 -10.93 -27.50
N ASP A 168 -2.83 -12.11 -28.12
CA ASP A 168 -3.66 -12.49 -29.26
C ASP A 168 -5.15 -12.48 -28.91
N GLU A 169 -6.00 -12.28 -29.91
CA GLU A 169 -7.45 -12.16 -29.72
C GLU A 169 -8.04 -13.39 -29.01
N GLU A 170 -7.56 -14.59 -29.29
CA GLU A 170 -7.99 -15.83 -28.64
C GLU A 170 -7.70 -15.81 -27.13
N ILE A 171 -6.52 -15.37 -26.75
CA ILE A 171 -6.11 -15.22 -25.35
C ILE A 171 -6.91 -14.10 -24.67
N GLN A 172 -7.10 -12.97 -25.34
CA GLN A 172 -7.89 -11.86 -24.79
C GLN A 172 -9.37 -12.24 -24.59
N ASP A 173 -9.93 -13.09 -25.44
CA ASP A 173 -11.33 -13.53 -25.33
C ASP A 173 -11.54 -14.59 -24.24
N ASN A 174 -10.45 -15.17 -23.73
CA ASN A 174 -10.52 -16.10 -22.61
C ASN A 174 -11.14 -15.42 -21.38
N ARG A 175 -12.08 -16.10 -20.72
CA ARG A 175 -12.86 -15.55 -19.62
C ARG A 175 -11.97 -15.12 -18.42
N ILE A 176 -10.89 -15.85 -18.14
CA ILE A 176 -9.95 -15.48 -17.07
C ILE A 176 -9.30 -14.14 -17.41
N ILE A 177 -8.81 -13.98 -18.63
CA ILE A 177 -8.14 -12.76 -19.09
C ILE A 177 -9.11 -11.57 -19.10
N ARG A 178 -10.35 -11.76 -19.54
CA ARG A 178 -11.39 -10.72 -19.46
C ARG A 178 -11.68 -10.29 -18.03
N ASN A 179 -11.68 -11.23 -17.05
CA ASN A 179 -11.79 -10.92 -15.63
C ASN A 179 -10.60 -10.08 -15.13
N LEU A 180 -9.37 -10.45 -15.50
CA LEU A 180 -8.17 -9.72 -15.12
C LEU A 180 -8.15 -8.31 -15.73
N LEU A 181 -8.58 -8.17 -16.97
CA LEU A 181 -8.69 -6.88 -17.65
C LEU A 181 -9.76 -5.98 -17.00
N ALA A 182 -10.94 -6.53 -16.68
CA ALA A 182 -11.99 -5.82 -15.95
C ALA A 182 -11.50 -5.36 -14.57
N MET A 183 -10.68 -6.17 -13.89
CA MET A 183 -10.03 -5.83 -12.63
C MET A 183 -9.05 -4.68 -12.80
N CYS A 184 -8.24 -4.64 -13.86
CA CYS A 184 -7.38 -3.49 -14.16
C CYS A 184 -8.19 -2.19 -14.26
N TYR A 185 -9.26 -2.19 -15.03
CA TYR A 185 -10.11 -1.00 -15.19
C TYR A 185 -10.75 -0.56 -13.87
N LEU A 186 -11.13 -1.51 -13.00
CA LEU A 186 -11.64 -1.22 -11.66
C LEU A 186 -10.59 -0.47 -10.83
N TYR A 187 -9.36 -0.99 -10.76
CA TYR A 187 -8.30 -0.41 -9.94
C TYR A 187 -7.69 0.87 -10.53
N LEU A 188 -7.83 1.08 -11.84
CA LEU A 188 -7.50 2.35 -12.52
C LEU A 188 -8.62 3.39 -12.41
N ASN A 189 -9.71 3.09 -11.67
CA ASN A 189 -10.88 3.94 -11.51
C ASN A 189 -11.64 4.23 -12.82
N GLU A 190 -11.45 3.39 -13.84
CA GLU A 190 -12.19 3.44 -15.11
C GLU A 190 -13.52 2.68 -14.97
N ASN A 191 -14.32 3.12 -13.99
CA ASN A 191 -15.46 2.39 -13.44
C ASN A 191 -16.54 2.01 -14.49
N LYS A 192 -16.76 2.84 -15.51
CA LYS A 192 -17.78 2.55 -16.55
C LYS A 192 -17.38 1.35 -17.40
N ILE A 193 -16.10 1.29 -17.82
CA ILE A 193 -15.58 0.19 -18.63
C ILE A 193 -15.58 -1.10 -17.81
N ALA A 194 -15.08 -1.02 -16.56
CA ALA A 194 -15.10 -2.15 -15.64
C ALA A 194 -16.53 -2.69 -15.43
N GLN A 195 -17.51 -1.81 -15.26
CA GLN A 195 -18.91 -2.18 -15.08
C GLN A 195 -19.45 -2.96 -16.29
N GLU A 196 -19.26 -2.45 -17.51
CA GLU A 196 -19.70 -3.10 -18.72
C GLU A 196 -19.06 -4.49 -18.90
N MET A 197 -17.78 -4.62 -18.61
CA MET A 197 -17.07 -5.89 -18.70
C MET A 197 -17.59 -6.91 -17.67
N PHE A 198 -17.74 -6.53 -16.41
CA PHE A 198 -18.28 -7.44 -15.39
C PHE A 198 -19.75 -7.81 -15.68
N GLU A 199 -20.56 -6.89 -16.17
CA GLU A 199 -21.95 -7.20 -16.56
C GLU A 199 -22.01 -8.21 -17.70
N ARG A 200 -21.09 -8.15 -18.67
CA ARG A 200 -20.97 -9.17 -19.74
C ARG A 200 -20.55 -10.52 -19.18
N LEU A 201 -19.50 -10.57 -18.36
CA LEU A 201 -19.02 -11.79 -17.71
C LEU A 201 -20.11 -12.47 -16.88
N LEU A 202 -20.86 -11.69 -16.09
CA LEU A 202 -21.95 -12.21 -15.25
C LEU A 202 -23.21 -12.57 -16.04
N LYS A 203 -23.38 -12.04 -17.26
CA LYS A 203 -24.44 -12.49 -18.17
C LYS A 203 -24.12 -13.85 -18.79
N GLU A 204 -22.85 -14.12 -19.08
CA GLU A 204 -22.37 -15.41 -19.58
C GLU A 204 -22.38 -16.47 -18.47
N ASP A 205 -21.88 -16.12 -17.28
CA ASP A 205 -21.88 -16.99 -16.11
C ASP A 205 -22.24 -16.22 -14.84
N PRO A 206 -23.50 -16.29 -14.40
CA PRO A 206 -23.94 -15.64 -13.16
C PRO A 206 -23.30 -16.17 -11.87
N SER A 207 -22.60 -17.31 -11.95
CA SER A 207 -21.94 -17.94 -10.81
C SER A 207 -20.43 -17.68 -10.72
N ASP A 208 -19.86 -16.91 -11.65
CA ASP A 208 -18.45 -16.55 -11.64
C ASP A 208 -18.08 -15.78 -10.36
N VAL A 209 -17.44 -16.47 -9.41
CA VAL A 209 -17.06 -15.91 -8.11
C VAL A 209 -16.12 -14.71 -8.25
N HIS A 210 -15.18 -14.76 -9.22
CA HIS A 210 -14.23 -13.67 -9.44
C HIS A 210 -14.94 -12.40 -9.95
N ALA A 211 -15.78 -12.54 -10.97
CA ALA A 211 -16.58 -11.44 -11.50
C ALA A 211 -17.55 -10.87 -10.45
N LEU A 212 -18.25 -11.74 -9.70
CA LEU A 212 -19.16 -11.33 -8.64
C LEU A 212 -18.47 -10.53 -7.54
N CYS A 213 -17.29 -11.00 -7.08
CA CYS A 213 -16.52 -10.32 -6.07
C CYS A 213 -16.10 -8.91 -6.52
N HIS A 214 -15.47 -8.80 -7.68
CA HIS A 214 -14.99 -7.51 -8.17
C HIS A 214 -16.13 -6.56 -8.56
N TYR A 215 -17.21 -7.09 -9.15
CA TYR A 215 -18.39 -6.28 -9.47
C TYR A 215 -19.06 -5.72 -8.21
N THR A 216 -19.14 -6.51 -7.14
CA THR A 216 -19.69 -6.03 -5.87
C THR A 216 -18.82 -4.93 -5.28
N LEU A 217 -17.48 -5.04 -5.34
CA LEU A 217 -16.56 -3.98 -4.94
C LEU A 217 -16.72 -2.73 -5.80
N LEU A 218 -16.89 -2.88 -7.11
CA LEU A 218 -17.16 -1.77 -8.02
C LEU A 218 -18.44 -1.01 -7.64
N LEU A 219 -19.54 -1.74 -7.40
CA LEU A 219 -20.80 -1.16 -6.97
C LEU A 219 -20.70 -0.42 -5.63
N TYR A 220 -19.90 -0.94 -4.71
CA TYR A 220 -19.57 -0.28 -3.45
C TYR A 220 -18.84 1.05 -3.70
N ASN A 221 -17.77 1.03 -4.49
CA ASN A 221 -16.97 2.23 -4.83
C ASN A 221 -17.80 3.28 -5.59
N MET A 222 -18.70 2.85 -6.48
CA MET A 222 -19.60 3.75 -7.22
C MET A 222 -20.80 4.22 -6.39
N ASN A 223 -20.89 3.83 -5.13
CA ASN A 223 -22.02 4.16 -4.23
C ASN A 223 -23.39 3.76 -4.78
N GLN A 224 -23.48 2.68 -5.58
CA GLN A 224 -24.73 2.14 -6.11
C GLN A 224 -25.42 1.26 -5.06
N GLN A 225 -25.86 1.86 -3.97
CA GLN A 225 -26.26 1.17 -2.73
C GLN A 225 -27.30 0.07 -2.92
N THR A 226 -28.34 0.29 -3.72
CA THR A 226 -29.39 -0.72 -3.96
C THR A 226 -28.86 -1.95 -4.68
N ARG A 227 -28.08 -1.76 -5.74
CA ARG A 227 -27.46 -2.85 -6.48
C ARG A 227 -26.42 -3.57 -5.62
N PHE A 228 -25.59 -2.83 -4.94
CA PHE A 228 -24.60 -3.34 -4.00
C PHE A 228 -25.22 -4.30 -2.98
N GLN A 229 -26.29 -3.89 -2.28
CA GLN A 229 -26.96 -4.74 -1.29
C GLN A 229 -27.53 -6.03 -1.88
N ASN A 230 -28.00 -6.00 -3.14
CA ASN A 230 -28.46 -7.18 -3.82
C ASN A 230 -27.31 -8.16 -4.13
N TYR A 231 -26.16 -7.65 -4.58
CA TYR A 231 -25.01 -8.48 -4.87
C TYR A 231 -24.32 -9.02 -3.60
N VAL A 232 -24.30 -8.27 -2.49
CA VAL A 232 -23.89 -8.80 -1.19
C VAL A 232 -24.75 -10.01 -0.77
N LYS A 233 -26.07 -9.97 -1.00
CA LYS A 233 -26.94 -11.13 -0.74
C LYS A 233 -26.61 -12.34 -1.61
N ILE A 234 -26.18 -12.12 -2.85
CA ILE A 234 -25.74 -13.19 -3.77
C ILE A 234 -24.42 -13.76 -3.23
N LEU A 235 -23.42 -12.92 -2.93
CA LEU A 235 -22.13 -13.36 -2.40
C LEU A 235 -22.27 -14.20 -1.11
N ASN A 236 -23.20 -13.84 -0.21
CA ASN A 236 -23.45 -14.60 1.01
C ASN A 236 -24.11 -16.00 0.76
N LYS A 237 -24.63 -16.25 -0.44
CA LYS A 237 -25.30 -17.51 -0.77
C LYS A 237 -24.50 -18.40 -1.71
N ILE A 238 -23.53 -17.82 -2.42
CA ILE A 238 -22.75 -18.57 -3.39
C ILE A 238 -21.85 -19.58 -2.66
N ARG A 239 -21.69 -20.75 -3.29
CA ARG A 239 -20.81 -21.81 -2.77
C ARG A 239 -19.60 -21.92 -3.69
N PRO A 240 -18.41 -21.56 -3.21
CA PRO A 240 -17.18 -21.70 -4.00
C PRO A 240 -16.92 -23.17 -4.34
N MET A 241 -16.39 -23.43 -5.52
CA MET A 241 -16.11 -24.78 -6.00
C MET A 241 -14.75 -25.31 -5.55
N ASN A 242 -13.82 -24.41 -5.25
CA ASN A 242 -12.44 -24.74 -4.86
C ASN A 242 -11.93 -23.83 -3.74
N ASP A 243 -10.71 -24.13 -3.26
CA ASP A 243 -10.10 -23.38 -2.16
C ASP A 243 -9.68 -21.95 -2.59
N GLU A 244 -9.37 -21.70 -3.87
CA GLU A 244 -9.01 -20.38 -4.39
C GLU A 244 -10.21 -19.45 -4.43
N GLU A 245 -11.34 -19.92 -4.94
CA GLU A 245 -12.60 -19.19 -4.90
C GLU A 245 -13.05 -18.94 -3.45
N SER A 246 -12.88 -19.92 -2.56
CA SER A 246 -13.18 -19.78 -1.13
C SER A 246 -12.34 -18.70 -0.48
N PHE A 247 -11.06 -18.65 -0.81
CA PHE A 247 -10.15 -17.63 -0.33
C PHE A 247 -10.54 -16.25 -0.84
N LYS A 248 -10.72 -16.10 -2.16
CA LYS A 248 -11.11 -14.84 -2.80
C LYS A 248 -12.41 -14.29 -2.23
N LEU A 249 -13.44 -15.13 -2.20
CA LEU A 249 -14.75 -14.76 -1.66
C LEU A 249 -14.66 -14.38 -0.17
N GLY A 250 -13.91 -15.15 0.62
CA GLY A 250 -13.72 -14.89 2.05
C GLY A 250 -13.06 -13.55 2.32
N ILE A 251 -12.02 -13.19 1.56
CA ILE A 251 -11.33 -11.88 1.67
C ILE A 251 -12.29 -10.74 1.32
N VAL A 252 -13.02 -10.86 0.21
CA VAL A 252 -13.97 -9.82 -0.22
C VAL A 252 -15.12 -9.65 0.79
N LEU A 253 -15.67 -10.75 1.30
CA LEU A 253 -16.71 -10.69 2.34
C LEU A 253 -16.21 -10.02 3.63
N SER A 254 -14.96 -10.26 4.04
CA SER A 254 -14.35 -9.56 5.17
C SER A 254 -14.28 -8.06 4.93
N TYR A 255 -13.79 -7.65 3.76
CA TYR A 255 -13.72 -6.25 3.36
C TYR A 255 -15.10 -5.58 3.34
N LEU A 256 -16.12 -6.30 2.87
CA LEU A 256 -17.52 -5.84 2.84
C LEU A 256 -18.22 -5.98 4.20
N LYS A 257 -17.49 -6.22 5.29
CA LYS A 257 -17.98 -6.35 6.67
C LYS A 257 -18.99 -7.50 6.87
N GLN A 258 -18.93 -8.52 5.99
CA GLN A 258 -19.74 -9.75 6.10
C GLN A 258 -18.95 -10.81 6.90
N TYR A 259 -18.52 -10.46 8.10
CA TYR A 259 -17.57 -11.23 8.92
C TYR A 259 -17.99 -12.69 9.19
N PRO A 260 -19.28 -13.01 9.50
CA PRO A 260 -19.68 -14.41 9.73
C PRO A 260 -19.49 -15.30 8.51
N ALA A 261 -19.88 -14.83 7.32
CA ALA A 261 -19.74 -15.58 6.08
C ALA A 261 -18.27 -15.71 5.66
N SER A 262 -17.51 -14.63 5.77
CA SER A 262 -16.06 -14.63 5.55
C SER A 262 -15.35 -15.66 6.44
N GLN A 263 -15.67 -15.70 7.72
CA GLN A 263 -15.04 -16.60 8.68
C GLN A 263 -15.32 -18.08 8.36
N GLN A 264 -16.54 -18.41 7.90
CA GLN A 264 -16.89 -19.77 7.48
C GLN A 264 -16.01 -20.27 6.33
N LEU A 265 -15.54 -19.38 5.47
CA LEU A 265 -14.67 -19.71 4.33
C LEU A 265 -13.18 -19.73 4.73
N LEU A 266 -12.72 -18.71 5.47
CA LEU A 266 -11.29 -18.50 5.71
C LEU A 266 -10.73 -19.40 6.83
N VAL A 267 -11.49 -19.71 7.89
CA VAL A 267 -11.01 -20.56 8.99
C VAL A 267 -10.66 -21.98 8.53
N PRO A 268 -11.47 -22.68 7.70
CA PRO A 268 -11.09 -23.98 7.16
C PRO A 268 -9.81 -23.94 6.33
N LEU A 269 -9.60 -22.90 5.51
CA LEU A 269 -8.38 -22.73 4.71
C LEU A 269 -7.14 -22.55 5.59
N HIS A 270 -7.24 -21.72 6.62
CA HIS A 270 -6.17 -21.56 7.60
C HIS A 270 -5.83 -22.90 8.28
N ARG A 271 -6.83 -23.67 8.73
CA ARG A 271 -6.63 -24.99 9.38
C ARG A 271 -5.98 -26.02 8.47
N LYS A 272 -6.22 -25.93 7.15
CA LYS A 272 -5.56 -26.76 6.15
C LYS A 272 -4.12 -26.30 5.85
N GLY A 273 -3.64 -25.22 6.44
CA GLY A 273 -2.33 -24.60 6.11
C GLY A 273 -2.27 -23.93 4.75
N LYS A 274 -3.43 -23.68 4.08
CA LYS A 274 -3.51 -23.06 2.77
C LYS A 274 -3.54 -21.54 2.85
N PHE A 275 -2.99 -20.87 1.83
CA PHE A 275 -3.00 -19.41 1.69
C PHE A 275 -2.50 -18.67 2.94
N GLN A 276 -1.41 -19.13 3.55
CA GLN A 276 -0.79 -18.47 4.71
C GLN A 276 -0.17 -17.12 4.31
N THR A 277 -1.04 -16.17 3.96
CA THR A 277 -0.69 -14.87 3.41
C THR A 277 -1.09 -13.73 4.36
N PHE A 278 -0.52 -12.55 4.09
CA PHE A 278 -0.91 -11.33 4.79
C PHE A 278 -2.43 -11.10 4.75
N GLN A 279 -3.06 -11.27 3.58
CA GLN A 279 -4.49 -11.04 3.40
C GLN A 279 -5.35 -11.97 4.28
N LEU A 280 -4.96 -13.26 4.38
CA LEU A 280 -5.66 -14.21 5.25
C LEU A 280 -5.64 -13.76 6.71
N PHE A 281 -4.45 -13.48 7.23
CA PHE A 281 -4.31 -13.14 8.66
C PHE A 281 -4.94 -11.79 8.99
N HIS A 282 -4.86 -10.83 8.06
CA HIS A 282 -5.55 -9.55 8.19
C HIS A 282 -7.08 -9.76 8.28
N ALA A 283 -7.67 -10.47 7.32
CA ALA A 283 -9.10 -10.75 7.31
C ALA A 283 -9.55 -11.52 8.56
N LEU A 284 -8.78 -12.54 8.99
CA LEU A 284 -9.11 -13.30 10.21
C LEU A 284 -9.05 -12.41 11.46
N SER A 285 -8.05 -11.52 11.58
CA SER A 285 -7.97 -10.59 12.71
C SER A 285 -9.22 -9.70 12.78
N PHE A 286 -9.63 -9.11 11.64
CA PHE A 286 -10.84 -8.28 11.56
C PHE A 286 -12.11 -9.09 11.86
N ASN A 287 -12.27 -10.26 11.24
CA ASN A 287 -13.42 -11.11 11.45
C ASN A 287 -13.59 -11.48 12.94
N TYR A 288 -12.52 -11.93 13.59
CA TYR A 288 -12.59 -12.30 15.01
C TYR A 288 -12.89 -11.10 15.90
N TYR A 289 -12.34 -9.92 15.61
CA TYR A 289 -12.62 -8.70 16.37
C TYR A 289 -14.12 -8.36 16.33
N TYR A 290 -14.68 -8.21 15.14
CA TYR A 290 -16.08 -7.83 14.97
C TYR A 290 -17.09 -8.93 15.33
N LEU A 291 -16.64 -10.16 15.48
CA LEU A 291 -17.42 -11.28 16.02
C LEU A 291 -17.23 -11.44 17.54
N GLY A 292 -16.52 -10.52 18.21
CA GLY A 292 -16.37 -10.48 19.67
C GLY A 292 -15.28 -11.37 20.25
N ASN A 293 -14.47 -12.04 19.41
CA ASN A 293 -13.34 -12.85 19.87
C ASN A 293 -12.03 -12.06 19.82
N ILE A 294 -11.84 -11.20 20.80
CA ILE A 294 -10.72 -10.27 20.88
C ILE A 294 -9.37 -11.01 20.97
N GLU A 295 -9.29 -12.11 21.72
CA GLU A 295 -8.06 -12.89 21.89
C GLU A 295 -7.55 -13.44 20.56
N GLN A 296 -8.42 -14.06 19.76
CA GLN A 296 -8.06 -14.58 18.44
C GLN A 296 -7.71 -13.45 17.47
N SER A 297 -8.40 -12.31 17.55
CA SER A 297 -8.07 -11.14 16.76
C SER A 297 -6.62 -10.68 17.01
N HIS A 298 -6.25 -10.51 18.29
CA HIS A 298 -4.87 -10.15 18.67
C HIS A 298 -3.85 -11.20 18.23
N HIS A 299 -4.16 -12.48 18.36
CA HIS A 299 -3.29 -13.57 17.91
C HIS A 299 -2.99 -13.45 16.40
N PHE A 300 -4.02 -13.34 15.56
CA PHE A 300 -3.82 -13.23 14.11
C PHE A 300 -3.11 -11.94 13.71
N TRP A 301 -3.34 -10.82 14.41
CA TRP A 301 -2.59 -9.60 14.19
C TRP A 301 -1.11 -9.75 14.55
N GLN A 302 -0.77 -10.46 15.62
CA GLN A 302 0.63 -10.76 15.98
C GLN A 302 1.31 -11.60 14.90
N VAL A 303 0.64 -12.63 14.37
CA VAL A 303 1.16 -13.43 13.24
C VAL A 303 1.43 -12.53 12.04
N LEU A 304 0.48 -11.67 11.69
CA LEU A 304 0.60 -10.70 10.60
C LEU A 304 1.83 -9.79 10.77
N THR A 305 2.20 -9.41 12.01
CA THR A 305 3.37 -8.57 12.26
C THR A 305 4.71 -9.24 11.90
N GLN A 306 4.73 -10.54 11.67
CA GLN A 306 5.93 -11.26 11.25
C GLN A 306 6.20 -11.13 9.74
N PHE A 307 5.19 -10.80 8.92
CA PHE A 307 5.35 -10.71 7.46
C PHE A 307 6.17 -9.48 7.05
N SER A 308 5.65 -8.29 7.13
CA SER A 308 6.37 -7.08 6.71
C SER A 308 6.08 -5.91 7.62
N LYS A 309 7.03 -4.99 7.78
CA LYS A 309 6.80 -3.74 8.52
C LYS A 309 6.13 -2.65 7.69
N ALA A 310 6.17 -2.76 6.36
CA ALA A 310 5.59 -1.78 5.46
C ALA A 310 4.11 -2.08 5.18
N ASN A 311 3.26 -1.05 5.13
CA ASN A 311 1.85 -1.08 4.71
C ASN A 311 0.92 -2.06 5.44
N ARG A 312 1.08 -2.23 6.77
CA ARG A 312 0.20 -3.12 7.55
C ARG A 312 -1.18 -2.54 7.83
N GLY A 313 -1.34 -1.23 7.70
CA GLY A 313 -2.50 -0.54 8.25
C GLY A 313 -2.50 -0.58 9.80
N PHE A 314 -3.67 -0.36 10.37
CA PHE A 314 -3.89 -0.41 11.81
C PHE A 314 -4.76 -1.61 12.20
N PRO A 315 -4.60 -2.14 13.42
CA PRO A 315 -5.46 -3.22 13.90
C PRO A 315 -6.91 -2.74 14.10
N PRO A 316 -7.90 -3.65 14.03
CA PRO A 316 -9.31 -3.27 14.08
C PRO A 316 -9.70 -2.50 15.35
N TRP A 317 -9.09 -2.78 16.50
CA TRP A 317 -9.36 -2.03 17.76
C TRP A 317 -8.86 -0.60 17.70
N VAL A 318 -7.73 -0.32 17.04
CA VAL A 318 -7.23 1.05 16.86
C VAL A 318 -8.10 1.83 15.89
N ILE A 319 -8.57 1.19 14.82
CA ILE A 319 -9.50 1.81 13.86
C ILE A 319 -10.82 2.16 14.55
N GLU A 320 -11.35 1.24 15.36
CA GLU A 320 -12.60 1.46 16.11
C GLU A 320 -12.47 2.58 17.15
N GLU A 321 -11.36 2.59 17.90
CA GLU A 321 -11.05 3.66 18.85
C GLU A 321 -10.91 5.01 18.13
N SER A 322 -10.22 5.06 17.01
CA SER A 322 -10.07 6.27 16.19
C SER A 322 -11.41 6.75 15.62
N ALA A 323 -12.26 5.83 15.17
CA ALA A 323 -13.60 6.16 14.70
C ALA A 323 -14.47 6.72 15.83
N HIS A 324 -14.40 6.13 17.01
CA HIS A 324 -15.13 6.60 18.17
C HIS A 324 -14.66 8.01 18.60
N TYR A 325 -13.34 8.20 18.68
CA TYR A 325 -12.76 9.51 18.99
C TYR A 325 -13.13 10.56 17.94
N PHE A 326 -13.10 10.21 16.66
CA PHE A 326 -13.53 11.10 15.58
C PHE A 326 -14.97 11.57 15.77
N ASN A 327 -15.91 10.64 15.94
CA ASN A 327 -17.32 10.97 16.07
C ASN A 327 -17.63 11.81 17.31
N GLN A 328 -16.90 11.59 18.41
CA GLN A 328 -17.14 12.32 19.65
C GLN A 328 -16.44 13.67 19.75
N HIS A 329 -15.22 13.78 19.21
CA HIS A 329 -14.37 14.94 19.46
C HIS A 329 -13.98 15.72 18.21
N VAL A 330 -13.91 15.08 17.04
CA VAL A 330 -13.42 15.73 15.81
C VAL A 330 -14.57 16.21 14.93
N GLU A 331 -15.52 15.34 14.64
CA GLU A 331 -16.65 15.64 13.76
C GLU A 331 -17.47 16.87 14.21
N PRO A 332 -17.81 17.04 15.51
CA PRO A 332 -18.53 18.23 15.95
C PRO A 332 -17.76 19.52 15.71
N LEU A 333 -16.43 19.51 15.86
CA LEU A 333 -15.57 20.67 15.57
C LEU A 333 -15.51 20.97 14.07
N LEU A 334 -15.42 19.95 13.23
CA LEU A 334 -15.39 20.13 11.77
C LEU A 334 -16.71 20.68 11.21
N LEU A 335 -17.82 20.39 11.87
CA LEU A 335 -19.17 20.86 11.50
C LEU A 335 -19.56 22.19 12.16
N SER A 336 -18.70 22.77 13.01
CA SER A 336 -18.97 24.04 13.68
C SER A 336 -19.01 25.20 12.71
N ASP A 337 -19.78 26.22 13.04
CA ASP A 337 -19.80 27.53 12.36
C ASP A 337 -18.54 28.36 12.68
N ASP A 338 -17.84 28.06 13.78
CA ASP A 338 -16.60 28.73 14.18
C ASP A 338 -15.39 28.25 13.40
N GLN A 339 -14.65 29.16 12.78
CA GLN A 339 -13.47 28.86 11.97
C GLN A 339 -12.33 28.28 12.78
N HIS A 340 -12.13 28.76 14.02
CA HIS A 340 -11.07 28.25 14.89
C HIS A 340 -11.37 26.82 15.36
N GLU A 341 -12.64 26.52 15.64
CA GLU A 341 -13.07 25.15 15.96
C GLU A 341 -12.82 24.19 14.80
N ARG A 342 -13.15 24.60 13.56
CA ARG A 342 -12.84 23.76 12.38
C ARG A 342 -11.33 23.57 12.19
N LEU A 343 -10.53 24.60 12.41
CA LEU A 343 -9.07 24.48 12.34
C LEU A 343 -8.54 23.49 13.38
N TYR A 344 -9.01 23.59 14.62
CA TYR A 344 -8.67 22.66 15.70
C TYR A 344 -9.15 21.23 15.37
N GLY A 345 -10.34 21.08 14.82
CA GLY A 345 -10.86 19.80 14.34
C GLY A 345 -9.95 19.16 13.27
N LEU A 346 -9.45 19.95 12.31
CA LEU A 346 -8.47 19.48 11.31
C LEU A 346 -7.13 19.10 11.92
N PHE A 347 -6.67 19.84 12.92
CA PHE A 347 -5.48 19.46 13.68
C PHE A 347 -5.66 18.11 14.36
N LEU A 348 -6.75 17.90 15.09
CA LEU A 348 -7.06 16.63 15.76
C LEU A 348 -7.22 15.48 14.75
N LEU A 349 -7.87 15.74 13.60
CA LEU A 349 -7.97 14.77 12.52
C LEU A 349 -6.60 14.30 12.03
N ASN A 350 -5.62 15.20 11.96
CA ASN A 350 -4.26 14.86 11.58
C ASN A 350 -3.51 14.04 12.65
N GLN A 351 -3.89 14.16 13.92
CA GLN A 351 -3.29 13.40 15.02
C GLN A 351 -3.84 11.97 15.14
N LEU A 352 -4.95 11.64 14.47
CA LEU A 352 -5.54 10.30 14.56
C LEU A 352 -4.60 9.22 14.03
N ASN A 353 -4.53 8.14 14.79
CA ASN A 353 -3.99 6.87 14.33
C ASN A 353 -5.11 6.11 13.58
N GLY A 354 -4.78 5.44 12.46
CA GLY A 354 -5.82 4.77 11.68
C GLY A 354 -6.61 5.74 10.81
N LYS A 355 -5.91 6.32 9.84
CA LYS A 355 -6.48 7.32 8.91
C LYS A 355 -7.48 6.71 7.91
N GLU A 356 -7.91 5.46 8.09
CA GLU A 356 -8.96 4.81 7.29
C GLU A 356 -10.28 5.57 7.34
N ILE A 357 -10.54 6.30 8.43
CA ILE A 357 -11.73 7.16 8.53
C ILE A 357 -11.73 8.26 7.47
N LEU A 358 -10.55 8.73 7.05
CA LEU A 358 -10.42 9.72 5.97
C LEU A 358 -10.90 9.18 4.62
N MET A 359 -10.98 7.85 4.47
CA MET A 359 -11.47 7.20 3.24
C MET A 359 -12.99 7.08 3.21
N THR A 360 -13.69 7.54 4.25
CA THR A 360 -15.15 7.52 4.29
C THR A 360 -15.73 8.69 3.51
N LYS A 361 -16.88 8.47 2.88
CA LYS A 361 -17.57 9.52 2.09
C LYS A 361 -18.02 10.70 2.96
N GLU A 362 -18.43 10.39 4.17
CA GLU A 362 -18.91 11.37 5.17
C GLU A 362 -17.82 12.40 5.46
N VAL A 363 -16.60 11.94 5.77
CA VAL A 363 -15.45 12.83 6.04
C VAL A 363 -15.08 13.63 4.79
N TRP A 364 -15.05 13.02 3.62
CA TRP A 364 -14.76 13.73 2.37
C TRP A 364 -15.79 14.83 2.08
N THR A 365 -17.07 14.58 2.30
CA THR A 365 -18.13 15.58 2.12
C THR A 365 -17.93 16.78 3.04
N ILE A 366 -17.52 16.53 4.29
CA ILE A 366 -17.21 17.61 5.25
C ILE A 366 -16.00 18.42 4.75
N LEU A 367 -14.89 17.75 4.37
CA LEU A 367 -13.68 18.43 3.90
C LEU A 367 -13.90 19.23 2.61
N GLU A 368 -14.70 18.74 1.68
CA GLU A 368 -15.05 19.44 0.44
C GLU A 368 -15.89 20.70 0.71
N SER A 369 -16.73 20.70 1.74
CA SER A 369 -17.59 21.84 2.11
C SER A 369 -16.86 22.96 2.85
N MET A 370 -15.62 22.76 3.27
CA MET A 370 -14.82 23.73 4.02
C MET A 370 -14.46 24.98 3.22
N GLY A 371 -14.21 26.07 3.92
CA GLY A 371 -13.78 27.34 3.35
C GLY A 371 -12.33 27.33 2.87
N ASP A 372 -11.91 28.43 2.26
CA ASP A 372 -10.57 28.54 1.67
C ASP A 372 -9.46 28.48 2.73
N TYR A 373 -9.71 29.01 3.92
CA TYR A 373 -8.73 29.01 4.99
C TYR A 373 -8.43 27.60 5.53
N GLU A 374 -9.47 26.81 5.77
CA GLU A 374 -9.35 25.41 6.17
C GLU A 374 -8.69 24.57 5.07
N LYS A 375 -9.01 24.84 3.82
CA LYS A 375 -8.36 24.18 2.65
C LYS A 375 -6.88 24.53 2.55
N LEU A 376 -6.50 25.79 2.88
CA LEU A 376 -5.08 26.15 2.98
C LEU A 376 -4.38 25.39 4.10
N TYR A 377 -5.05 25.24 5.25
CA TYR A 377 -4.49 24.46 6.36
C TYR A 377 -4.36 22.95 6.02
N LEU A 378 -5.35 22.37 5.34
CA LEU A 378 -5.25 21.01 4.80
C LEU A 378 -4.06 20.87 3.85
N SER A 379 -3.88 21.84 2.94
CA SER A 379 -2.74 21.87 2.02
C SER A 379 -1.39 21.97 2.75
N TYR A 380 -1.34 22.70 3.85
CA TYR A 380 -0.20 22.77 4.74
C TYR A 380 0.07 21.40 5.40
N LEU A 381 -0.94 20.73 5.96
CA LEU A 381 -0.83 19.43 6.62
C LEU A 381 -0.31 18.31 5.69
N ILE A 382 -0.64 18.37 4.40
CA ILE A 382 -0.14 17.44 3.38
C ILE A 382 1.17 17.90 2.73
N GLN A 383 1.83 18.91 3.31
CA GLN A 383 3.12 19.46 2.89
C GLN A 383 3.17 20.07 1.47
N ASN A 384 2.01 20.41 0.89
CA ASN A 384 1.95 21.06 -0.42
C ASN A 384 2.21 22.57 -0.38
N LEU A 385 2.03 23.20 0.78
CA LEU A 385 2.25 24.64 0.99
C LEU A 385 2.98 24.89 2.33
N GLN A 386 3.96 25.77 2.31
CA GLN A 386 4.63 26.25 3.53
C GLN A 386 4.22 27.70 3.78
N LEU A 387 3.22 27.90 4.60
CA LEU A 387 2.74 29.23 5.02
C LEU A 387 3.20 29.51 6.45
N ARG A 388 4.03 30.54 6.64
CA ARG A 388 4.63 30.85 7.96
C ARG A 388 3.61 30.97 9.08
N LYS A 389 2.49 31.64 8.83
CA LYS A 389 1.42 31.84 9.82
C LYS A 389 0.76 30.53 10.24
N LEU A 390 0.41 29.69 9.27
CA LEU A 390 -0.19 28.37 9.56
C LEU A 390 0.81 27.44 10.25
N HIS A 391 2.09 27.54 9.89
CA HIS A 391 3.15 26.79 10.56
C HIS A 391 3.27 27.17 12.03
N PHE A 392 3.27 28.48 12.33
CA PHE A 392 3.32 29.00 13.71
C PHE A 392 2.11 28.54 14.53
N ILE A 393 0.90 28.65 13.97
CA ILE A 393 -0.33 28.17 14.62
C ILE A 393 -0.23 26.66 14.89
N HIS A 394 0.19 25.88 13.89
CA HIS A 394 0.29 24.42 13.99
C HIS A 394 1.33 23.99 15.03
N GLN A 395 2.52 24.58 15.03
CA GLN A 395 3.54 24.28 16.03
C GLN A 395 3.06 24.53 17.47
N GLY A 396 2.36 25.62 17.72
CA GLY A 396 1.84 25.86 19.06
C GLY A 396 0.74 24.86 19.46
N MET A 397 -0.12 24.44 18.53
CA MET A 397 -1.06 23.35 18.81
C MET A 397 -0.34 22.02 19.10
N GLU A 398 0.76 21.70 18.40
CA GLU A 398 1.57 20.52 18.70
C GLU A 398 2.21 20.58 20.08
N ILE A 399 2.73 21.76 20.51
CA ILE A 399 3.30 21.95 21.84
C ILE A 399 2.24 21.68 22.91
N LEU A 400 1.06 22.29 22.77
CA LEU A 400 -0.06 22.06 23.69
C LEU A 400 -0.50 20.58 23.68
N TYR A 401 -0.58 19.93 22.53
CA TYR A 401 -1.04 18.54 22.42
C TYR A 401 -0.07 17.52 23.02
N ARG A 402 1.24 17.83 23.09
CA ARG A 402 2.25 16.99 23.72
C ARG A 402 2.14 16.96 25.24
N LEU A 403 1.50 17.95 25.85
CA LEU A 403 1.34 18.07 27.30
C LEU A 403 -0.01 17.47 27.73
N PRO A 404 -0.03 16.34 28.46
CA PRO A 404 -1.30 15.69 28.85
C PRO A 404 -2.24 16.59 29.65
N GLU A 405 -1.70 17.54 30.41
CA GLU A 405 -2.47 18.46 31.24
C GLU A 405 -3.25 19.50 30.42
N THR A 406 -2.78 19.81 29.21
CA THR A 406 -3.41 20.80 28.33
C THR A 406 -4.43 20.17 27.39
N GLN A 407 -4.31 18.88 27.06
CA GLN A 407 -5.20 18.18 26.13
C GLN A 407 -6.70 18.27 26.45
N PRO A 408 -7.14 18.24 27.73
CA PRO A 408 -8.57 18.33 28.06
C PRO A 408 -9.20 19.70 27.78
N TYR A 409 -8.39 20.73 27.52
CA TYR A 409 -8.89 22.10 27.36
C TYR A 409 -8.95 22.56 25.92
N ALA A 410 -9.96 22.12 25.17
CA ALA A 410 -10.21 22.58 23.78
C ALA A 410 -10.17 24.14 23.68
N SER A 411 -10.73 24.83 24.67
CA SER A 411 -10.72 26.28 24.73
C SER A 411 -9.34 26.93 24.82
N LEU A 412 -8.33 26.22 25.36
CA LEU A 412 -6.94 26.69 25.33
C LEU A 412 -6.37 26.68 23.91
N PHE A 413 -6.66 25.63 23.13
CA PHE A 413 -6.26 25.57 21.72
C PHE A 413 -6.93 26.67 20.90
N LEU A 414 -8.22 26.95 21.14
CA LEU A 414 -8.92 28.04 20.47
C LEU A 414 -8.33 29.40 20.84
N SER A 415 -8.01 29.62 22.12
CA SER A 415 -7.31 30.83 22.58
C SER A 415 -5.95 30.97 21.88
N TRP A 416 -5.18 29.88 21.80
CA TRP A 416 -3.93 29.88 21.05
C TRP A 416 -4.11 30.29 19.59
N ILE A 417 -5.04 29.68 18.86
CA ILE A 417 -5.31 30.00 17.45
C ILE A 417 -5.65 31.49 17.31
N SER A 418 -6.54 32.00 18.15
CA SER A 418 -6.98 33.42 18.13
C SER A 418 -5.82 34.37 18.35
N TYR A 419 -4.99 34.15 19.37
CA TYR A 419 -3.82 34.99 19.63
C TYR A 419 -2.79 34.88 18.51
N ALA A 420 -2.50 33.67 18.04
CA ALA A 420 -1.54 33.46 16.95
C ALA A 420 -1.96 34.10 15.63
N GLU A 421 -3.27 34.18 15.36
CA GLU A 421 -3.81 34.90 14.20
C GLU A 421 -3.66 36.42 14.32
N SER A 422 -3.77 36.96 15.52
CA SER A 422 -3.65 38.38 15.80
C SER A 422 -2.20 38.86 15.75
N LEU A 423 -1.23 37.96 15.98
CA LEU A 423 0.18 38.27 15.88
C LEU A 423 0.62 38.54 14.43
N LEU A 424 1.39 39.59 14.24
CA LEU A 424 2.10 39.85 12.97
C LEU A 424 3.33 38.91 12.93
N VAL A 425 3.16 37.72 12.37
CA VAL A 425 4.18 36.64 12.33
C VAL A 425 5.52 37.09 11.71
N GLU A 426 5.52 38.17 10.94
CA GLU A 426 6.73 38.79 10.39
C GLU A 426 7.60 39.47 11.47
N GLN A 427 6.99 39.79 12.61
CA GLN A 427 7.65 40.45 13.77
C GLN A 427 7.94 39.47 14.92
N VAL A 428 7.47 38.22 14.80
CA VAL A 428 7.64 37.18 15.81
C VAL A 428 8.83 36.29 15.40
N ASP A 429 9.77 36.09 16.31
CA ASP A 429 10.80 35.11 16.12
C ASP A 429 10.21 33.70 16.23
N GLN A 430 10.23 32.96 15.12
CA GLN A 430 9.67 31.61 15.04
C GLN A 430 10.37 30.62 15.98
N GLU A 431 11.59 30.91 16.44
CA GLU A 431 12.31 30.11 17.42
C GLU A 431 11.74 30.28 18.86
N GLN A 432 10.75 31.17 19.04
CA GLN A 432 10.14 31.47 20.35
C GLN A 432 8.70 31.00 20.47
N VAL A 433 8.24 30.08 19.63
CA VAL A 433 6.83 29.59 19.66
C VAL A 433 6.46 29.09 21.06
N GLU A 434 7.37 28.33 21.72
CA GLU A 434 7.17 27.81 23.07
C GLU A 434 6.85 28.92 24.09
N ALA A 435 7.56 30.06 24.02
CA ALA A 435 7.34 31.17 24.91
C ALA A 435 5.96 31.82 24.74
N TYR A 436 5.52 31.97 23.50
CA TYR A 436 4.16 32.48 23.21
C TYR A 436 3.08 31.50 23.65
N VAL A 437 3.29 30.19 23.43
CA VAL A 437 2.35 29.16 23.90
C VAL A 437 2.25 29.15 25.41
N ALA A 438 3.38 29.23 26.12
CA ALA A 438 3.43 29.33 27.57
C ALA A 438 2.70 30.58 28.08
N ALA A 439 2.90 31.74 27.42
CA ALA A 439 2.24 32.98 27.80
C ALA A 439 0.70 32.92 27.59
N VAL A 440 0.23 32.33 26.48
CA VAL A 440 -1.21 32.10 26.25
C VAL A 440 -1.77 31.13 27.29
N ALA A 441 -1.07 30.03 27.59
CA ALA A 441 -1.50 29.10 28.64
C ALA A 441 -1.60 29.77 30.02
N TYR A 442 -0.63 30.63 30.36
CA TYR A 442 -0.66 31.41 31.58
C TYR A 442 -1.89 32.31 31.66
N LEU A 443 -2.16 33.07 30.60
CA LEU A 443 -3.36 33.94 30.52
C LEU A 443 -4.65 33.14 30.64
N PHE A 444 -4.71 31.98 30.00
CA PHE A 444 -5.85 31.08 30.01
C PHE A 444 -6.14 30.52 31.41
N PHE A 445 -5.13 29.96 32.09
CA PHE A 445 -5.30 29.35 33.39
C PHE A 445 -5.62 30.38 34.48
N ASN A 446 -5.01 31.59 34.42
CA ASN A 446 -5.33 32.67 35.37
C ASN A 446 -6.73 33.30 35.22
N GLN A 447 -7.45 33.00 34.12
CA GLN A 447 -8.86 33.41 33.99
C GLN A 447 -9.83 32.38 34.60
N LYS A 448 -9.35 31.20 35.03
CA LYS A 448 -10.18 30.14 35.62
C LYS A 448 -10.03 30.15 37.13
N GLU A 449 -11.14 30.28 37.84
CA GLU A 449 -11.20 30.34 39.32
C GLU A 449 -10.63 29.11 40.04
N ASP A 450 -10.55 27.97 39.34
CA ASP A 450 -10.09 26.67 39.93
C ASP A 450 -8.67 26.23 39.57
N HIS A 451 -7.94 26.99 38.77
CA HIS A 451 -6.61 26.62 38.32
C HIS A 451 -5.63 27.81 38.29
N ASP A 452 -5.16 28.25 39.45
CA ASP A 452 -4.08 29.22 39.57
C ASP A 452 -2.73 28.56 39.29
N MET A 453 -2.26 28.59 38.03
CA MET A 453 -0.88 28.26 37.70
C MET A 453 -0.03 29.55 37.81
N THR A 454 0.91 29.57 38.72
CA THR A 454 1.83 30.71 38.87
C THR A 454 2.79 30.80 37.66
N GLN A 455 3.25 32.01 37.37
CA GLN A 455 4.23 32.24 36.31
C GLN A 455 5.46 31.32 36.36
N PRO A 456 6.11 31.08 37.53
CA PRO A 456 7.22 30.14 37.59
C PRO A 456 6.83 28.68 37.22
N GLN A 457 5.65 28.24 37.61
CA GLN A 457 5.16 26.90 37.28
C GLN A 457 4.92 26.72 35.78
N ILE A 458 4.38 27.73 35.09
CA ILE A 458 4.22 27.70 33.64
C ILE A 458 5.56 27.68 32.92
N ILE A 459 6.52 28.55 33.37
CA ILE A 459 7.85 28.62 32.78
C ILE A 459 8.58 27.26 32.91
N GLU A 460 8.49 26.61 34.07
CA GLU A 460 9.05 25.27 34.28
C GLU A 460 8.35 24.21 33.46
N HIS A 461 7.00 24.26 33.36
CA HIS A 461 6.19 23.29 32.67
C HIS A 461 6.42 23.28 31.17
N PHE A 462 6.61 24.46 30.57
CA PHE A 462 6.89 24.60 29.13
C PHE A 462 8.38 24.65 28.80
N ASP A 463 9.26 24.54 29.79
CA ASP A 463 10.72 24.58 29.64
C ASP A 463 11.22 25.82 28.86
N VAL A 464 10.70 27.00 29.20
CA VAL A 464 11.03 28.25 28.51
C VAL A 464 11.89 29.17 29.34
N ALA A 465 12.71 30.00 28.69
CA ALA A 465 13.48 31.02 29.36
C ALA A 465 12.55 32.11 29.91
N THR A 466 12.79 32.58 31.16
CA THR A 466 11.97 33.62 31.81
C THR A 466 11.90 34.89 31.01
N ASP A 467 13.01 35.38 30.46
CA ASP A 467 13.06 36.60 29.66
C ASP A 467 12.22 36.47 28.36
N ALA A 468 12.27 35.29 27.69
CA ALA A 468 11.46 35.01 26.49
C ALA A 468 9.97 34.97 26.83
N PHE A 469 9.60 34.33 27.93
CA PHE A 469 8.23 34.29 28.41
C PHE A 469 7.67 35.70 28.70
N GLU A 470 8.45 36.54 29.46
CA GLU A 470 8.04 37.89 29.78
C GLU A 470 7.85 38.77 28.55
N GLN A 471 8.75 38.66 27.58
CA GLN A 471 8.63 39.37 26.31
C GLN A 471 7.38 38.93 25.54
N ALA A 472 7.13 37.61 25.42
CA ALA A 472 5.93 37.08 24.76
C ALA A 472 4.65 37.53 25.47
N LEU A 473 4.61 37.49 26.81
CA LEU A 473 3.48 37.94 27.61
C LEU A 473 3.18 39.44 27.42
N GLN A 474 4.20 40.29 27.47
CA GLN A 474 4.05 41.73 27.21
C GLN A 474 3.56 41.99 25.78
N HIS A 475 4.04 41.27 24.81
CA HIS A 475 3.60 41.40 23.42
C HIS A 475 2.11 41.01 23.30
N LEU A 476 1.68 39.89 23.88
CA LEU A 476 0.29 39.43 23.86
C LEU A 476 -0.66 40.42 24.58
N LEU A 477 -0.21 41.05 25.66
CA LEU A 477 -1.01 42.07 26.40
C LEU A 477 -1.12 43.42 25.66
N SER A 478 -0.29 43.64 24.64
CA SER A 478 -0.29 44.88 23.84
C SER A 478 -1.19 44.82 22.60
N ILE A 479 -1.66 43.59 22.25
CA ILE A 479 -2.59 43.34 21.14
C ILE A 479 -4.04 43.45 21.64
#